data_7a0bb41747d092a29d677a41a42a519b
#
_entry.id   7a0bb41747d092a29d677a41a42a519b
#
_cell.length_a   1.000
_cell.length_b   1.000
_cell.length_c   1.000
_cell.angle_alpha   90.00
_cell.angle_beta   90.00
_cell.angle_gamma   90.00
#
_symmetry.space_group_name_H-M   'P 1'
#
loop_
_entity.id
_entity.type
_entity.pdbx_description
1 polymer ?
#
loop_
_entity_poly.entity_id
_entity_poly.type
_entity_poly.pdbx_seq_one_letter_code
_entity_poly.pdbx_strand_id
1 'polypeptide(L)'
;MQLFQNLFSQQSYQVSLSTTSELFINVNINPESHQDIKPFDILVGLPDNTLPKIEIKKYEEKGHNYKIVQSNLKTGWSYNQKINDLNTATLTINPATERQTYFKSITIKVFFDSKAPIKSNYSARHEYLLAPKIINWNVAKKWVRPKYSNKESNNNLPEGRWIRFSISKDDIYRIDGELINSKLSEVGASLNFDPRSIMLFSSQSFGRDKTFDLTQKLISETSVPTNLSQIPLTIIGESDGNLSNQDYLFFYARGPSGFNIENNNVKWHQNLYFTKSEYWLLIPNDSSIRGKRIATDNIIEDGPLQLGFGLTYRHYEIDKINPQESGLAWGNQIISTGASYIEEIELDHPLQNTSGNATFGMIGNEKLSTRYKNTNHRIRVSKDGANLSNVSWSNIGMKSSSFSIPSELIQKGLNKFMFTNESENINSEPFFDFLTLSYQRELIYNGTFEFFSTLQSSDATYNIAGKDLIVWNISKKYKPVNIPVLSSDNTYFRVSIPPDTLQRFVVFKSSNIEKVEDLSIINDKKWDILRSKNNSADHIIIGPEAFKDAVNRLLNHRGESIYASLENIYNEFSGGNKDPI
;
A
#
# COMPACT_ATOMS: atom_id res chain seq x y z
N MET A 1 -25.17 38.56 15.42
CA MET A 1 -23.95 39.21 14.91
C MET A 1 -22.80 38.70 15.77
N GLN A 2 -22.02 37.75 15.26
CA GLN A 2 -20.88 37.18 16.00
C GLN A 2 -19.60 37.83 15.50
N LEU A 3 -18.92 38.56 16.37
CA LEU A 3 -17.58 39.10 16.14
C LEU A 3 -16.57 37.99 16.52
N PHE A 4 -15.86 37.47 15.57
CA PHE A 4 -14.70 36.65 15.83
C PHE A 4 -13.46 37.55 15.90
N GLN A 5 -13.02 37.86 17.11
CA GLN A 5 -11.73 38.51 17.34
C GLN A 5 -10.69 37.42 17.63
N ASN A 6 -9.74 37.26 16.75
CA ASN A 6 -8.49 36.59 17.11
C ASN A 6 -7.67 37.58 17.97
N LEU A 7 -7.42 37.22 19.21
CA LEU A 7 -6.76 38.06 20.23
C LEU A 7 -5.35 38.56 19.90
N PHE A 8 -4.80 38.17 18.73
CA PHE A 8 -3.47 38.58 18.24
C PHE A 8 -3.43 38.94 16.75
N SER A 9 -4.57 39.20 16.09
CA SER A 9 -4.56 39.51 14.67
C SER A 9 -5.04 40.93 14.38
N GLN A 10 -4.30 41.63 13.55
CA GLN A 10 -4.63 42.95 12.97
C GLN A 10 -5.89 42.97 12.12
N GLN A 11 -6.56 41.84 12.01
CA GLN A 11 -7.63 41.63 11.06
C GLN A 11 -8.88 41.25 11.82
N SER A 12 -9.91 42.05 11.61
CA SER A 12 -11.26 41.72 12.08
C SER A 12 -12.11 41.33 10.86
N TYR A 13 -12.83 40.23 11.01
CA TYR A 13 -13.83 39.87 9.99
C TYR A 13 -15.20 39.70 10.60
N GLN A 14 -16.22 40.05 9.85
CA GLN A 14 -17.60 39.98 10.26
C GLN A 14 -18.44 39.32 9.20
N VAL A 15 -19.27 38.36 9.61
CA VAL A 15 -20.31 37.78 8.76
C VAL A 15 -21.52 38.70 8.78
N SER A 16 -21.84 39.31 7.64
CA SER A 16 -23.02 40.16 7.50
C SER A 16 -24.27 39.41 7.05
N LEU A 17 -24.09 38.29 6.34
CA LEU A 17 -25.16 37.40 5.94
C LEU A 17 -24.63 35.96 5.89
N SER A 18 -25.39 35.00 6.41
CA SER A 18 -25.12 33.57 6.27
C SER A 18 -26.44 32.84 6.08
N THR A 19 -26.65 32.32 4.88
CA THR A 19 -27.82 31.52 4.48
C THR A 19 -27.37 30.19 3.88
N THR A 20 -28.29 29.34 3.49
CA THR A 20 -27.97 28.08 2.79
C THR A 20 -27.48 28.29 1.36
N SER A 21 -27.69 29.46 0.77
CA SER A 21 -27.29 29.79 -0.60
C SER A 21 -26.15 30.83 -0.66
N GLU A 22 -25.97 31.66 0.36
CA GLU A 22 -25.01 32.75 0.32
C GLU A 22 -24.35 33.01 1.66
N LEU A 23 -23.08 33.40 1.62
CA LEU A 23 -22.31 33.88 2.77
C LEU A 23 -21.59 35.18 2.39
N PHE A 24 -21.74 36.22 3.20
CA PHE A 24 -21.05 37.49 3.04
C PHE A 24 -20.07 37.70 4.21
N ILE A 25 -18.81 37.88 3.88
CA ILE A 25 -17.72 38.11 4.82
C ILE A 25 -17.13 39.49 4.55
N ASN A 26 -17.18 40.37 5.54
CA ASN A 26 -16.51 41.67 5.51
C ASN A 26 -15.24 41.56 6.34
N VAL A 27 -14.11 41.83 5.75
CA VAL A 27 -12.79 41.81 6.38
C VAL A 27 -12.27 43.23 6.44
N ASN A 28 -11.91 43.69 7.64
CA ASN A 28 -11.25 44.98 7.86
C ASN A 28 -9.80 44.73 8.28
N ILE A 29 -8.89 45.46 7.66
CA ILE A 29 -7.45 45.32 7.87
C ILE A 29 -6.94 46.61 8.46
N ASN A 30 -6.58 46.55 9.75
CA ASN A 30 -6.06 47.67 10.52
C ASN A 30 -4.70 47.27 11.09
N PRO A 31 -3.60 47.42 10.35
CA PRO A 31 -2.29 47.06 10.83
C PRO A 31 -1.84 48.01 11.94
N GLU A 32 -1.37 47.45 13.02
CA GLU A 32 -0.68 48.19 14.09
C GLU A 32 0.76 48.53 13.68
N SER A 33 1.37 49.56 14.26
CA SER A 33 2.56 50.25 13.79
C SER A 33 3.86 49.47 13.64
N HIS A 34 3.89 48.16 13.85
CA HIS A 34 5.12 47.32 13.73
C HIS A 34 4.89 45.89 13.26
N GLN A 35 3.77 45.57 12.62
CA GLN A 35 3.47 44.19 12.21
C GLN A 35 3.40 44.05 10.70
N ASP A 36 3.89 42.88 10.19
CA ASP A 36 3.84 42.54 8.78
C ASP A 36 2.40 42.22 8.33
N ILE A 37 1.96 42.74 7.19
CA ILE A 37 0.69 42.36 6.56
C ILE A 37 0.88 41.01 5.86
N LYS A 38 0.17 39.98 6.31
CA LYS A 38 0.27 38.59 5.81
C LYS A 38 -1.07 38.07 5.34
N PRO A 39 -1.07 37.12 4.37
CA PRO A 39 -2.25 36.31 4.10
C PRO A 39 -2.73 35.58 5.35
N PHE A 40 -4.04 35.35 5.45
CA PHE A 40 -4.65 34.59 6.54
C PHE A 40 -5.81 33.74 6.04
N ASP A 41 -6.18 32.73 6.81
CA ASP A 41 -7.13 31.72 6.45
C ASP A 41 -8.42 31.80 7.27
N ILE A 42 -9.55 31.54 6.59
CA ILE A 42 -10.87 31.41 7.21
C ILE A 42 -11.45 30.05 6.83
N LEU A 43 -11.90 29.29 7.81
CA LEU A 43 -12.54 28.01 7.58
C LEU A 43 -14.05 28.20 7.35
N VAL A 44 -14.53 27.72 6.21
CA VAL A 44 -15.93 27.81 5.79
C VAL A 44 -16.52 26.40 5.68
N GLY A 45 -17.68 26.18 6.29
CA GLY A 45 -18.45 24.94 6.11
C GLY A 45 -19.16 24.93 4.76
N LEU A 46 -19.21 23.77 4.13
CA LEU A 46 -19.77 23.56 2.77
C LEU A 46 -20.94 22.56 2.80
N PRO A 47 -21.94 22.74 1.92
CA PRO A 47 -23.06 21.79 1.80
C PRO A 47 -22.65 20.46 1.15
N ASP A 48 -21.61 20.47 0.29
CA ASP A 48 -21.05 19.30 -0.38
C ASP A 48 -19.54 19.45 -0.58
N ASN A 49 -18.91 18.59 -1.37
CA ASN A 49 -17.46 18.60 -1.62
C ASN A 49 -17.04 19.54 -2.79
N THR A 50 -17.95 20.32 -3.34
CA THR A 50 -17.64 21.27 -4.41
C THR A 50 -17.23 22.62 -3.83
N LEU A 51 -16.19 23.23 -4.41
CA LEU A 51 -15.78 24.57 -4.02
C LEU A 51 -16.79 25.59 -4.54
N PRO A 52 -17.37 26.42 -3.65
CA PRO A 52 -18.36 27.42 -4.04
C PRO A 52 -17.74 28.51 -4.92
N LYS A 53 -18.57 29.12 -5.75
CA LYS A 53 -18.18 30.36 -6.47
C LYS A 53 -18.02 31.49 -5.46
N ILE A 54 -16.95 32.29 -5.64
CA ILE A 54 -16.72 33.49 -4.84
C ILE A 54 -16.66 34.74 -5.70
N GLU A 55 -17.19 35.84 -5.19
CA GLU A 55 -17.01 37.18 -5.72
C GLU A 55 -16.28 38.03 -4.67
N ILE A 56 -15.23 38.74 -5.08
CA ILE A 56 -14.37 39.51 -4.19
C ILE A 56 -14.39 40.97 -4.62
N LYS A 57 -14.78 41.86 -3.68
CA LYS A 57 -14.63 43.30 -3.81
C LYS A 57 -13.59 43.79 -2.83
N LYS A 58 -12.60 44.51 -3.34
CA LYS A 58 -11.52 45.10 -2.56
C LYS A 58 -11.70 46.59 -2.54
N TYR A 59 -11.57 47.21 -1.39
CA TYR A 59 -11.84 48.64 -1.21
C TYR A 59 -10.65 49.35 -0.59
N GLU A 60 -10.36 50.54 -1.07
CA GLU A 60 -9.42 51.53 -0.57
C GLU A 60 -7.99 50.96 -0.38
N GLU A 61 -7.14 51.15 -1.38
CA GLU A 61 -5.71 50.89 -1.29
C GLU A 61 -5.05 51.93 -0.39
N LYS A 62 -4.24 51.43 0.56
CA LYS A 62 -3.39 52.27 1.39
C LYS A 62 -1.94 51.92 1.23
N GLY A 63 -1.10 52.94 0.98
CA GLY A 63 0.36 52.84 1.06
C GLY A 63 0.79 52.85 2.52
N HIS A 64 1.84 52.10 2.87
CA HIS A 64 2.33 52.01 4.23
C HIS A 64 3.83 51.78 4.33
N ASN A 65 4.44 52.26 5.42
CA ASN A 65 5.82 51.99 5.81
C ASN A 65 6.01 50.56 6.42
N TYR A 66 5.03 49.68 6.29
CA TYR A 66 5.09 48.33 6.83
C TYR A 66 5.71 47.36 5.83
N LYS A 67 6.39 46.37 6.36
CA LYS A 67 6.89 45.26 5.56
C LYS A 67 5.68 44.39 5.13
N ILE A 68 5.32 44.48 3.85
CA ILE A 68 4.33 43.60 3.27
C ILE A 68 5.03 42.33 2.86
N VAL A 69 4.61 41.19 3.41
CA VAL A 69 5.11 39.90 2.99
C VAL A 69 4.53 39.62 1.60
N GLN A 70 5.39 39.73 0.58
CA GLN A 70 5.00 39.31 -0.77
C GLN A 70 4.71 37.80 -0.76
N SER A 71 3.50 37.43 -1.08
CA SER A 71 3.05 36.06 -1.22
C SER A 71 2.42 35.90 -2.59
N ASN A 72 2.80 34.82 -3.29
CA ASN A 72 2.16 34.43 -4.56
C ASN A 72 0.73 33.89 -4.36
N LEU A 73 0.26 33.84 -3.13
CA LEU A 73 -1.09 33.38 -2.79
C LEU A 73 -2.11 34.43 -3.24
N LYS A 74 -3.09 34.00 -4.00
CA LYS A 74 -4.25 34.82 -4.38
C LYS A 74 -5.36 34.63 -3.35
N THR A 75 -6.18 35.68 -3.14
CA THR A 75 -7.42 35.52 -2.37
C THR A 75 -8.33 34.52 -3.07
N GLY A 76 -8.65 33.43 -2.42
CA GLY A 76 -9.45 32.35 -2.99
C GLY A 76 -9.41 31.09 -2.16
N TRP A 77 -9.99 30.01 -2.66
CA TRP A 77 -9.94 28.69 -2.00
C TRP A 77 -8.53 28.13 -2.10
N SER A 78 -7.95 27.77 -0.94
CA SER A 78 -6.62 27.16 -0.87
C SER A 78 -6.67 25.67 -0.59
N TYR A 79 -7.69 25.20 0.13
CA TYR A 79 -7.80 23.80 0.54
C TYR A 79 -9.26 23.43 0.84
N ASN A 80 -9.67 22.19 0.50
CA ASN A 80 -10.94 21.62 0.92
C ASN A 80 -10.71 20.30 1.67
N GLN A 81 -11.50 20.05 2.69
CA GLN A 81 -11.38 18.87 3.54
C GLN A 81 -12.73 18.52 4.17
N LYS A 82 -12.83 17.31 4.70
CA LYS A 82 -13.97 16.89 5.53
C LYS A 82 -13.54 16.85 7.00
N ILE A 83 -14.23 17.57 7.86
CA ILE A 83 -13.96 17.59 9.30
C ILE A 83 -15.23 17.15 10.04
N ASN A 84 -15.14 16.03 10.80
CA ASN A 84 -16.26 15.51 11.59
C ASN A 84 -17.60 15.52 10.83
N ASP A 85 -17.64 14.84 9.69
CA ASP A 85 -18.82 14.68 8.82
C ASP A 85 -19.37 15.98 8.17
N LEU A 86 -18.66 17.10 8.30
CA LEU A 86 -18.91 18.34 7.59
C LEU A 86 -17.85 18.58 6.51
N ASN A 87 -18.28 18.84 5.28
CA ASN A 87 -17.35 19.35 4.26
C ASN A 87 -16.97 20.80 4.59
N THR A 88 -15.71 21.12 4.47
CA THR A 88 -15.16 22.45 4.76
C THR A 88 -14.17 22.86 3.68
N ALA A 89 -13.98 24.15 3.49
CA ALA A 89 -12.88 24.67 2.69
C ALA A 89 -12.21 25.84 3.41
N THR A 90 -10.91 25.97 3.19
CA THR A 90 -10.12 27.09 3.66
C THR A 90 -10.11 28.19 2.60
N LEU A 91 -10.58 29.35 2.99
CA LEU A 91 -10.54 30.58 2.19
C LEU A 91 -9.33 31.40 2.62
N THR A 92 -8.30 31.43 1.78
CA THR A 92 -7.13 32.28 1.99
C THR A 92 -7.42 33.68 1.51
N ILE A 93 -7.16 34.68 2.34
CA ILE A 93 -7.32 36.10 2.04
C ILE A 93 -5.93 36.75 2.00
N ASN A 94 -5.56 37.27 0.84
CA ASN A 94 -4.35 38.05 0.70
C ASN A 94 -4.70 39.54 0.58
N PRO A 95 -4.43 40.33 1.61
CA PRO A 95 -4.71 41.76 1.57
C PRO A 95 -3.68 42.58 0.80
N ALA A 96 -2.49 42.00 0.52
CA ALA A 96 -1.40 42.72 -0.16
C ALA A 96 -1.70 42.95 -1.65
N THR A 97 -1.22 44.05 -2.19
CA THR A 97 -1.22 44.36 -3.64
C THR A 97 0.20 44.18 -4.23
N GLU A 98 0.32 44.20 -5.55
CA GLU A 98 1.62 44.11 -6.24
C GLU A 98 2.52 45.35 -6.02
N ARG A 99 1.94 46.48 -5.54
CA ARG A 99 2.60 47.80 -5.42
C ARG A 99 3.08 48.11 -3.98
N GLN A 100 3.26 47.12 -3.11
CA GLN A 100 3.55 47.35 -1.69
C GLN A 100 2.48 48.18 -0.95
N THR A 101 1.25 48.06 -1.38
CA THR A 101 0.07 48.63 -0.73
C THR A 101 -0.83 47.50 -0.24
N TYR A 102 -1.85 47.81 0.53
CA TYR A 102 -2.82 46.83 0.98
C TYR A 102 -4.25 47.35 0.89
N PHE A 103 -5.22 46.45 0.83
CA PHE A 103 -6.63 46.82 0.84
C PHE A 103 -7.11 46.98 2.29
N LYS A 104 -7.68 48.15 2.61
CA LYS A 104 -8.24 48.44 3.94
C LYS A 104 -9.42 47.54 4.29
N SER A 105 -10.23 47.21 3.27
CA SER A 105 -11.31 46.25 3.45
C SER A 105 -11.50 45.36 2.22
N ILE A 106 -11.99 44.15 2.48
CA ILE A 106 -12.31 43.15 1.47
C ILE A 106 -13.68 42.56 1.81
N THR A 107 -14.61 42.62 0.87
CA THR A 107 -15.91 41.97 0.94
C THR A 107 -15.90 40.73 0.06
N ILE A 108 -16.20 39.59 0.62
CA ILE A 108 -16.26 38.31 -0.08
C ILE A 108 -17.68 37.78 -0.05
N LYS A 109 -18.21 37.48 -1.21
CA LYS A 109 -19.48 36.78 -1.40
C LYS A 109 -19.19 35.34 -1.79
N VAL A 110 -19.75 34.39 -1.07
CA VAL A 110 -19.67 32.96 -1.35
C VAL A 110 -21.06 32.48 -1.77
N PHE A 111 -21.18 31.79 -2.89
CA PHE A 111 -22.43 31.27 -3.42
C PHE A 111 -22.44 29.74 -3.32
N PHE A 112 -23.31 29.20 -2.48
CA PHE A 112 -23.49 27.77 -2.32
C PHE A 112 -24.55 27.26 -3.31
N ASP A 113 -24.21 26.28 -4.12
CA ASP A 113 -25.15 25.59 -4.99
C ASP A 113 -25.82 24.44 -4.20
N SER A 114 -26.65 24.81 -3.22
CA SER A 114 -27.27 23.85 -2.31
C SER A 114 -28.55 23.27 -2.89
N LYS A 115 -28.56 22.00 -3.19
CA LYS A 115 -29.75 21.20 -3.46
C LYS A 115 -30.30 20.67 -2.14
N ALA A 116 -31.47 21.16 -1.72
CA ALA A 116 -32.34 20.72 -0.62
C ALA A 116 -31.68 20.40 0.75
N PRO A 117 -32.30 20.71 1.86
CA PRO A 117 -31.76 20.46 3.19
C PRO A 117 -31.70 18.96 3.47
N ILE A 118 -30.48 18.45 3.61
CA ILE A 118 -30.23 17.09 4.13
C ILE A 118 -30.54 17.15 5.62
N LYS A 119 -31.25 16.14 6.14
CA LYS A 119 -31.47 16.00 7.58
C LYS A 119 -30.10 15.98 8.29
N SER A 120 -29.81 17.03 9.05
CA SER A 120 -28.55 17.17 9.75
C SER A 120 -28.49 16.23 10.97
N ASN A 121 -27.31 15.70 11.25
CA ASN A 121 -27.03 14.87 12.42
C ASN A 121 -25.93 15.50 13.30
N TYR A 122 -25.94 16.79 13.47
CA TYR A 122 -24.96 17.42 14.36
C TYR A 122 -25.30 17.13 15.84
N SER A 123 -24.27 17.04 16.64
CA SER A 123 -24.35 16.77 18.09
C SER A 123 -23.70 17.92 18.88
N ALA A 124 -23.86 17.92 20.21
CA ALA A 124 -23.18 18.84 21.11
C ALA A 124 -21.65 18.85 20.94
N ARG A 125 -21.08 17.70 20.56
CA ARG A 125 -19.66 17.57 20.23
C ARG A 125 -19.27 18.39 19.00
N HIS A 126 -20.07 18.35 17.94
CA HIS A 126 -19.85 19.19 16.76
C HIS A 126 -19.92 20.68 17.12
N GLU A 127 -20.88 21.08 17.96
CA GLU A 127 -21.00 22.46 18.46
C GLU A 127 -19.73 22.88 19.18
N TYR A 128 -19.24 22.06 20.10
CA TYR A 128 -18.02 22.37 20.86
C TYR A 128 -16.75 22.46 20.01
N LEU A 129 -16.56 21.52 19.07
CA LEU A 129 -15.34 21.42 18.27
C LEU A 129 -15.31 22.35 17.06
N LEU A 130 -16.44 22.55 16.39
CA LEU A 130 -16.51 23.19 15.08
C LEU A 130 -17.07 24.61 15.12
N ALA A 131 -17.97 24.93 16.04
CA ALA A 131 -18.56 26.27 16.14
C ALA A 131 -17.51 27.38 16.32
N PRO A 132 -16.43 27.20 17.11
CA PRO A 132 -15.42 28.24 17.25
C PRO A 132 -14.52 28.43 16.01
N LYS A 133 -14.53 27.48 15.08
CA LYS A 133 -13.59 27.42 13.94
C LYS A 133 -14.23 27.77 12.62
N ILE A 134 -15.52 27.47 12.45
CA ILE A 134 -16.22 27.60 11.17
C ILE A 134 -17.04 28.88 11.18
N ILE A 135 -16.70 29.79 10.27
CA ILE A 135 -17.28 31.14 10.24
C ILE A 135 -18.81 31.15 10.02
N ASN A 136 -19.32 30.23 9.22
CA ASN A 136 -20.75 30.09 8.91
C ASN A 136 -21.43 28.96 9.68
N TRP A 137 -20.95 28.61 10.87
CA TRP A 137 -21.43 27.47 11.65
C TRP A 137 -22.94 27.43 11.82
N ASN A 138 -23.58 28.55 12.04
CA ASN A 138 -25.04 28.63 12.22
C ASN A 138 -25.83 28.01 11.08
N VAL A 139 -25.28 28.00 9.88
CA VAL A 139 -25.86 27.36 8.69
C VAL A 139 -25.20 26.00 8.43
N ALA A 140 -23.87 25.95 8.52
CA ALA A 140 -23.08 24.76 8.19
C ALA A 140 -23.41 23.54 9.07
N LYS A 141 -23.83 23.74 10.33
CA LYS A 141 -24.29 22.64 11.18
C LYS A 141 -25.46 21.86 10.58
N LYS A 142 -26.25 22.46 9.70
CA LYS A 142 -27.34 21.77 8.98
C LYS A 142 -26.84 20.85 7.87
N TRP A 143 -25.57 20.98 7.49
CA TRP A 143 -24.90 20.20 6.46
C TRP A 143 -24.02 19.07 7.01
N VAL A 144 -23.91 18.94 8.34
CA VAL A 144 -23.28 17.78 8.98
C VAL A 144 -24.06 16.54 8.54
N ARG A 145 -23.42 15.71 7.77
CA ARG A 145 -24.06 14.50 7.23
C ARG A 145 -24.27 13.49 8.35
N PRO A 146 -25.37 12.72 8.33
CA PRO A 146 -25.46 11.56 9.20
C PRO A 146 -24.24 10.68 8.93
N LYS A 147 -23.64 10.15 10.00
CA LYS A 147 -22.66 9.07 9.84
C LYS A 147 -23.26 8.11 8.83
N TYR A 148 -22.54 7.88 7.73
CA TYR A 148 -22.98 6.85 6.80
C TYR A 148 -23.23 5.61 7.63
N SER A 149 -24.43 5.06 7.55
CA SER A 149 -24.60 3.66 7.89
C SER A 149 -23.63 2.95 6.94
N ASN A 150 -22.50 2.49 7.47
CA ASN A 150 -21.63 1.64 6.70
C ASN A 150 -22.57 0.65 6.02
N LYS A 151 -22.57 0.63 4.68
CA LYS A 151 -23.12 -0.51 3.98
C LYS A 151 -22.50 -1.69 4.71
N GLU A 152 -23.32 -2.58 5.21
CA GLU A 152 -22.82 -3.81 5.78
C GLU A 152 -21.76 -4.31 4.81
N SER A 153 -20.51 -4.30 5.22
CA SER A 153 -19.60 -5.23 4.63
C SER A 153 -20.23 -6.56 5.02
N ASN A 154 -21.02 -7.14 4.14
CA ASN A 154 -21.53 -8.49 4.29
C ASN A 154 -20.31 -9.41 4.17
N ASN A 155 -19.39 -9.31 5.11
CA ASN A 155 -18.44 -10.34 5.41
C ASN A 155 -19.19 -11.44 6.14
N ASN A 156 -20.11 -12.07 5.44
CA ASN A 156 -20.69 -13.32 5.89
C ASN A 156 -19.64 -14.43 5.73
N LEU A 157 -18.51 -14.27 6.45
CA LEU A 157 -17.60 -15.38 6.62
C LEU A 157 -18.33 -16.44 7.44
N PRO A 158 -18.34 -17.70 7.02
CA PRO A 158 -18.99 -18.76 7.76
C PRO A 158 -18.44 -18.86 9.18
N GLU A 159 -19.30 -19.23 10.12
CA GLU A 159 -18.83 -19.61 11.45
C GLU A 159 -18.04 -20.91 11.38
N GLY A 160 -16.99 -21.00 12.17
CA GLY A 160 -16.14 -22.18 12.18
C GLY A 160 -14.83 -21.95 12.92
N ARG A 161 -13.93 -22.89 12.75
CA ARG A 161 -12.61 -22.86 13.35
C ARG A 161 -11.61 -22.18 12.45
N TRP A 162 -10.92 -21.19 13.00
CA TRP A 162 -9.90 -20.44 12.30
C TRP A 162 -8.51 -20.91 12.69
N ILE A 163 -7.67 -21.15 11.71
CA ILE A 163 -6.27 -21.55 11.86
C ILE A 163 -5.42 -20.49 11.17
N ARG A 164 -4.49 -19.90 11.91
CA ARG A 164 -3.59 -18.84 11.44
C ARG A 164 -2.20 -19.39 11.19
N PHE A 165 -1.56 -18.91 10.13
CA PHE A 165 -0.14 -19.15 9.83
C PHE A 165 0.43 -18.00 9.00
N SER A 166 1.77 -17.93 8.91
CA SER A 166 2.48 -16.82 8.28
C SER A 166 3.39 -17.29 7.16
N ILE A 167 3.48 -16.49 6.09
CA ILE A 167 4.27 -16.76 4.89
C ILE A 167 5.25 -15.61 4.64
N SER A 168 6.53 -15.91 4.37
CA SER A 168 7.59 -14.91 4.19
C SER A 168 7.90 -14.55 2.74
N LYS A 169 7.62 -15.42 1.77
CA LYS A 169 7.95 -15.23 0.33
C LYS A 169 6.86 -15.77 -0.58
N ASP A 170 6.85 -15.32 -1.84
CA ASP A 170 6.03 -15.91 -2.88
C ASP A 170 6.52 -17.33 -3.15
N ASP A 171 5.65 -18.34 -3.02
CA ASP A 171 5.96 -19.73 -3.37
C ASP A 171 4.69 -20.59 -3.35
N ILE A 172 4.85 -21.88 -3.72
CA ILE A 172 3.86 -22.92 -3.46
C ILE A 172 4.10 -23.48 -2.07
N TYR A 173 3.05 -23.49 -1.24
CA TYR A 173 3.11 -24.02 0.12
C TYR A 173 2.18 -25.21 0.30
N ARG A 174 2.60 -26.13 1.18
CA ARG A 174 1.86 -27.32 1.56
C ARG A 174 1.57 -27.31 3.07
N ILE A 175 0.36 -27.71 3.43
CA ILE A 175 -0.01 -28.02 4.80
C ILE A 175 -0.43 -29.49 4.85
N ASP A 176 0.25 -30.28 5.67
CA ASP A 176 -0.06 -31.69 5.84
C ASP A 176 -1.30 -31.89 6.72
N GLY A 177 -2.15 -32.86 6.40
CA GLY A 177 -3.32 -33.22 7.20
C GLY A 177 -2.94 -33.65 8.62
N GLU A 178 -1.81 -34.31 8.77
CA GLU A 178 -1.23 -34.66 10.08
C GLU A 178 -1.04 -33.42 10.98
N LEU A 179 -0.47 -32.33 10.44
CA LEU A 179 -0.26 -31.08 11.18
C LEU A 179 -1.59 -30.45 11.61
N ILE A 180 -2.58 -30.40 10.70
CA ILE A 180 -3.92 -29.88 11.01
C ILE A 180 -4.57 -30.72 12.11
N ASN A 181 -4.58 -32.04 11.97
CA ASN A 181 -5.20 -32.96 12.91
C ASN A 181 -4.52 -32.90 14.29
N SER A 182 -3.18 -32.81 14.34
CA SER A 182 -2.43 -32.63 15.59
C SER A 182 -2.85 -31.36 16.31
N LYS A 183 -2.86 -30.23 15.61
CA LYS A 183 -3.25 -28.93 16.18
C LYS A 183 -4.71 -28.88 16.64
N LEU A 184 -5.62 -29.51 15.92
CA LEU A 184 -7.01 -29.63 16.33
C LEU A 184 -7.15 -30.48 17.59
N SER A 185 -6.37 -31.57 17.69
CA SER A 185 -6.37 -32.46 18.87
C SER A 185 -5.84 -31.73 20.11
N GLU A 186 -4.80 -30.89 19.97
CA GLU A 186 -4.24 -30.09 21.08
C GLU A 186 -5.31 -29.24 21.80
N VAL A 187 -6.32 -28.77 21.06
CA VAL A 187 -7.42 -27.94 21.60
C VAL A 187 -8.71 -28.74 21.83
N GLY A 188 -8.67 -30.06 21.77
CA GLY A 188 -9.82 -30.93 21.99
C GLY A 188 -10.90 -30.81 20.91
N ALA A 189 -10.51 -30.42 19.70
CA ALA A 189 -11.43 -30.17 18.62
C ALA A 189 -11.78 -31.47 17.86
N SER A 190 -13.01 -31.52 17.29
CA SER A 190 -13.44 -32.64 16.45
C SER A 190 -12.58 -32.72 15.18
N LEU A 191 -12.13 -33.92 14.84
CA LEU A 191 -11.44 -34.21 13.58
C LEU A 191 -12.42 -34.68 12.49
N ASN A 192 -13.70 -34.80 12.81
CA ASN A 192 -14.73 -35.23 11.86
C ASN A 192 -15.29 -34.02 11.11
N PHE A 193 -14.68 -33.67 9.99
CA PHE A 193 -15.16 -32.65 9.06
C PHE A 193 -14.78 -33.02 7.62
N ASP A 194 -15.57 -32.54 6.68
CA ASP A 194 -15.32 -32.76 5.26
C ASP A 194 -14.23 -31.79 4.76
N PRO A 195 -13.05 -32.27 4.30
CA PRO A 195 -11.97 -31.40 3.81
C PRO A 195 -12.38 -30.51 2.63
N ARG A 196 -13.41 -30.89 1.86
CA ARG A 196 -13.96 -30.07 0.78
C ARG A 196 -14.53 -28.74 1.30
N SER A 197 -14.83 -28.65 2.59
CA SER A 197 -15.31 -27.40 3.22
C SER A 197 -14.18 -26.43 3.58
N ILE A 198 -12.95 -26.88 3.67
CA ILE A 198 -11.79 -26.03 4.03
C ILE A 198 -11.67 -24.84 3.08
N MET A 199 -11.57 -23.66 3.66
CA MET A 199 -11.41 -22.38 2.97
C MET A 199 -10.10 -21.72 3.39
N LEU A 200 -9.36 -21.16 2.43
CA LEU A 200 -8.14 -20.39 2.67
C LEU A 200 -8.38 -18.91 2.39
N PHE A 201 -7.89 -18.07 3.29
CA PHE A 201 -8.03 -16.62 3.15
C PHE A 201 -6.70 -15.90 3.39
N SER A 202 -6.53 -14.76 2.76
CA SER A 202 -5.50 -13.78 3.07
C SER A 202 -6.01 -12.36 2.83
N SER A 203 -5.31 -11.40 3.41
CA SER A 203 -5.54 -9.98 3.12
C SER A 203 -5.16 -9.67 1.67
N GLN A 204 -5.86 -8.73 1.06
CA GLN A 204 -5.48 -8.20 -0.26
C GLN A 204 -4.31 -7.19 -0.21
N SER A 205 -3.86 -6.82 0.98
CA SER A 205 -2.74 -5.90 1.15
C SER A 205 -1.44 -6.60 0.76
N PHE A 206 -0.95 -6.30 -0.43
CA PHE A 206 0.34 -6.75 -0.92
C PHE A 206 1.16 -5.53 -1.31
N GLY A 207 2.40 -5.50 -0.83
CA GLY A 207 3.41 -4.53 -1.24
C GLY A 207 2.89 -3.09 -1.24
N ARG A 208 2.94 -2.40 -0.10
CA ARG A 208 2.61 -0.99 -0.09
C ARG A 208 3.74 -0.21 -0.67
N ASP A 209 3.43 0.58 -1.66
CA ASP A 209 4.38 1.53 -2.22
C ASP A 209 4.82 2.53 -1.15
N LYS A 210 6.10 2.94 -1.19
CA LYS A 210 6.69 3.97 -0.30
C LYS A 210 5.93 5.31 -0.39
N THR A 211 5.24 5.54 -1.50
CA THR A 211 4.39 6.71 -1.72
C THR A 211 2.92 6.36 -1.49
N PHE A 212 2.54 6.20 -0.25
CA PHE A 212 1.13 6.04 0.09
C PHE A 212 0.43 7.40 0.05
N ASP A 213 -0.38 7.61 -0.99
CA ASP A 213 -1.23 8.80 -1.06
C ASP A 213 -2.45 8.61 -0.15
N LEU A 214 -2.29 9.04 1.10
CA LEU A 214 -3.35 9.07 2.10
C LEU A 214 -4.58 9.84 1.63
N THR A 215 -4.40 10.84 0.76
CA THR A 215 -5.51 11.72 0.35
C THR A 215 -6.45 11.04 -0.62
N GLN A 216 -5.97 10.18 -1.50
CA GLN A 216 -6.81 9.48 -2.48
C GLN A 216 -7.49 8.23 -1.91
N LYS A 217 -6.89 7.54 -0.95
CA LYS A 217 -7.40 6.25 -0.46
C LYS A 217 -8.22 6.33 0.82
N LEU A 218 -8.02 7.31 1.67
CA LEU A 218 -8.89 7.56 2.83
C LEU A 218 -10.29 8.09 2.43
N ILE A 219 -10.41 8.61 1.21
CA ILE A 219 -11.65 9.19 0.70
C ILE A 219 -12.49 8.15 -0.06
N SER A 220 -11.90 7.10 -0.62
CA SER A 220 -12.65 6.05 -1.29
C SER A 220 -12.94 4.91 -0.32
N GLU A 221 -14.19 4.79 0.11
CA GLU A 221 -14.73 3.71 0.94
C GLU A 221 -14.47 2.30 0.38
N THR A 222 -13.99 2.21 -0.86
CA THR A 222 -13.74 0.97 -1.59
C THR A 222 -12.31 0.47 -1.51
N SER A 223 -11.38 1.22 -0.92
CA SER A 223 -9.95 0.94 -1.01
C SER A 223 -9.27 0.48 0.28
N VAL A 224 -9.97 0.48 1.40
CA VAL A 224 -9.45 -0.14 2.62
C VAL A 224 -9.62 -1.64 2.48
N PRO A 225 -8.57 -2.46 2.50
CA PRO A 225 -8.69 -3.92 2.45
C PRO A 225 -9.24 -4.41 3.78
N THR A 226 -10.53 -4.24 3.97
CA THR A 226 -11.22 -4.68 5.18
C THR A 226 -11.58 -6.15 5.14
N ASN A 227 -11.45 -6.78 3.97
CA ASN A 227 -12.00 -8.11 3.73
C ASN A 227 -10.91 -9.08 3.37
N LEU A 228 -10.89 -10.20 4.08
CA LEU A 228 -10.15 -11.36 3.66
C LEU A 228 -10.67 -11.85 2.30
N SER A 229 -9.75 -12.11 1.38
CA SER A 229 -10.08 -12.75 0.11
C SER A 229 -9.86 -14.24 0.20
N GLN A 230 -10.86 -15.00 -0.23
CA GLN A 230 -10.71 -16.44 -0.33
C GLN A 230 -9.80 -16.81 -1.50
N ILE A 231 -8.74 -17.54 -1.17
CA ILE A 231 -7.73 -18.06 -2.10
C ILE A 231 -8.08 -19.49 -2.46
N PRO A 232 -8.07 -19.88 -3.75
CA PRO A 232 -8.26 -21.26 -4.13
C PRO A 232 -7.04 -22.11 -3.73
N LEU A 233 -7.30 -23.34 -3.36
CA LEU A 233 -6.29 -24.34 -2.99
C LEU A 233 -6.61 -25.69 -3.66
N THR A 234 -5.67 -26.61 -3.59
CA THR A 234 -5.86 -28.03 -3.97
C THR A 234 -5.73 -28.90 -2.73
N ILE A 235 -6.59 -29.88 -2.57
CA ILE A 235 -6.47 -30.89 -1.50
C ILE A 235 -6.35 -32.25 -2.14
N ILE A 236 -5.31 -32.97 -1.77
CA ILE A 236 -5.11 -34.37 -2.15
C ILE A 236 -5.70 -35.23 -1.05
N GLY A 237 -6.56 -36.18 -1.42
CA GLY A 237 -7.26 -37.08 -0.51
C GLY A 237 -8.69 -36.66 -0.13
N GLU A 238 -9.18 -35.50 -0.60
CA GLU A 238 -10.50 -34.97 -0.17
C GLU A 238 -11.73 -35.77 -0.63
N SER A 239 -11.57 -36.78 -1.52
CA SER A 239 -12.68 -37.48 -2.17
C SER A 239 -13.51 -38.37 -1.23
N ASP A 240 -12.91 -38.91 -0.19
CA ASP A 240 -13.57 -39.77 0.81
C ASP A 240 -14.33 -38.99 1.88
N GLY A 241 -14.17 -37.64 1.93
CA GLY A 241 -14.85 -36.78 2.88
C GLY A 241 -14.21 -36.70 4.26
N ASN A 242 -13.01 -37.26 4.45
CA ASN A 242 -12.22 -37.18 5.68
C ASN A 242 -10.85 -36.61 5.41
N LEU A 243 -10.31 -35.82 6.34
CA LEU A 243 -8.92 -35.37 6.28
C LEU A 243 -8.04 -36.36 7.04
N SER A 244 -7.38 -37.24 6.32
CA SER A 244 -6.41 -38.19 6.91
C SER A 244 -5.05 -37.54 7.14
N ASN A 245 -4.17 -38.23 7.89
CA ASN A 245 -2.80 -37.76 8.11
C ASN A 245 -1.93 -37.84 6.84
N GLN A 246 -2.32 -38.63 5.85
CA GLN A 246 -1.64 -38.74 4.56
C GLN A 246 -2.07 -37.66 3.57
N ASP A 247 -3.19 -37.05 3.80
CA ASP A 247 -3.73 -35.98 2.94
C ASP A 247 -2.95 -34.69 3.14
N TYR A 248 -3.02 -33.85 2.15
CA TYR A 248 -2.40 -32.53 2.23
C TYR A 248 -3.10 -31.54 1.32
N LEU A 249 -3.02 -30.28 1.71
CA LEU A 249 -3.46 -29.18 0.87
C LEU A 249 -2.26 -28.34 0.42
N PHE A 250 -2.34 -27.76 -0.77
CA PHE A 250 -1.32 -26.87 -1.28
C PHE A 250 -1.95 -25.70 -2.07
N PHE A 251 -1.22 -24.60 -2.10
CA PHE A 251 -1.70 -23.34 -2.65
C PHE A 251 -0.53 -22.43 -3.02
N TYR A 252 -0.78 -21.46 -3.92
CA TYR A 252 0.18 -20.39 -4.16
C TYR A 252 -0.02 -19.29 -3.14
N ALA A 253 1.02 -18.96 -2.40
CA ALA A 253 1.01 -17.87 -1.43
C ALA A 253 1.86 -16.70 -1.91
N ARG A 254 1.43 -15.50 -1.51
CA ARG A 254 2.16 -14.26 -1.68
C ARG A 254 2.79 -13.85 -0.36
N GLY A 255 4.09 -13.62 -0.39
CA GLY A 255 4.80 -12.99 0.72
C GLY A 255 4.46 -11.50 0.87
N PRO A 256 5.07 -10.81 1.83
CA PRO A 256 4.88 -9.36 2.00
C PRO A 256 5.49 -8.54 0.87
N SER A 257 6.62 -9.00 0.30
CA SER A 257 7.30 -8.38 -0.83
C SER A 257 7.34 -9.33 -2.03
N GLY A 258 7.43 -8.81 -3.25
CA GLY A 258 7.51 -9.65 -4.45
C GLY A 258 7.19 -8.90 -5.73
N PHE A 259 7.29 -9.61 -6.85
CA PHE A 259 6.99 -9.06 -8.17
C PHE A 259 5.50 -9.00 -8.44
N ASN A 260 5.08 -7.96 -9.16
CA ASN A 260 3.72 -7.75 -9.63
C ASN A 260 3.76 -7.33 -11.10
N ILE A 261 2.69 -7.67 -11.85
CA ILE A 261 2.48 -7.14 -13.19
C ILE A 261 1.59 -5.91 -13.07
N GLU A 262 2.10 -4.75 -13.49
CA GLU A 262 1.40 -3.48 -13.48
C GLU A 262 1.57 -2.79 -14.84
N ASN A 263 0.47 -2.53 -15.52
CA ASN A 263 0.48 -1.91 -16.85
C ASN A 263 1.48 -2.63 -17.80
N ASN A 264 1.47 -3.97 -17.82
CA ASN A 264 2.37 -4.83 -18.59
C ASN A 264 3.86 -4.68 -18.27
N ASN A 265 4.19 -4.15 -17.11
CA ASN A 265 5.54 -4.12 -16.58
C ASN A 265 5.64 -4.94 -15.30
N VAL A 266 6.75 -5.64 -15.14
CA VAL A 266 7.05 -6.36 -13.91
C VAL A 266 7.74 -5.39 -12.95
N LYS A 267 7.15 -5.22 -11.76
CA LYS A 267 7.70 -4.35 -10.71
C LYS A 267 7.86 -5.12 -9.43
N TRP A 268 8.93 -4.84 -8.73
CA TRP A 268 9.12 -5.27 -7.35
C TRP A 268 8.40 -4.32 -6.39
N HIS A 269 7.76 -4.89 -5.38
CA HIS A 269 7.17 -4.17 -4.27
C HIS A 269 7.83 -4.62 -2.98
N GLN A 270 8.53 -3.71 -2.32
CA GLN A 270 9.12 -3.93 -1.01
C GLN A 270 8.15 -3.53 0.09
N ASN A 271 7.88 -4.44 1.00
CA ASN A 271 7.10 -4.15 2.19
C ASN A 271 8.03 -3.69 3.31
N LEU A 272 7.80 -2.50 3.84
CA LEU A 272 8.60 -1.89 4.91
C LEU A 272 8.06 -2.15 6.32
N TYR A 273 6.87 -2.74 6.45
CA TYR A 273 6.15 -2.78 7.71
C TYR A 273 6.13 -4.16 8.35
N PHE A 274 6.09 -5.21 7.56
CA PHE A 274 6.09 -6.58 8.05
C PHE A 274 6.83 -7.52 7.11
N THR A 275 7.41 -8.59 7.67
CA THR A 275 8.25 -9.56 6.98
C THR A 275 7.56 -10.89 6.70
N LYS A 276 6.32 -11.06 7.19
CA LYS A 276 5.49 -12.25 6.96
C LYS A 276 4.05 -11.83 6.72
N SER A 277 3.42 -12.37 5.69
CA SER A 277 1.99 -12.21 5.39
C SER A 277 1.17 -13.24 6.15
N GLU A 278 0.08 -12.81 6.76
CA GLU A 278 -0.81 -13.69 7.51
C GLU A 278 -1.85 -14.36 6.61
N TYR A 279 -2.03 -15.67 6.83
CA TYR A 279 -2.97 -16.53 6.16
C TYR A 279 -3.90 -17.20 7.16
N TRP A 280 -5.10 -17.51 6.73
CA TRP A 280 -6.16 -18.05 7.55
C TRP A 280 -6.85 -19.22 6.86
N LEU A 281 -6.80 -20.40 7.47
CA LEU A 281 -7.69 -21.49 7.11
C LEU A 281 -8.95 -21.39 7.97
N LEU A 282 -10.10 -21.64 7.36
CA LEU A 282 -11.37 -21.81 8.03
C LEU A 282 -11.88 -23.23 7.78
N ILE A 283 -12.21 -23.93 8.85
CA ILE A 283 -13.01 -25.14 8.83
C ILE A 283 -14.41 -24.75 9.28
N PRO A 284 -15.37 -24.60 8.35
CA PRO A 284 -16.73 -24.19 8.70
C PRO A 284 -17.45 -25.21 9.60
N ASN A 285 -18.33 -24.72 10.48
CA ASN A 285 -19.22 -25.58 11.24
C ASN A 285 -20.26 -26.28 10.34
N ASP A 286 -20.67 -25.62 9.25
CA ASP A 286 -21.54 -26.19 8.23
C ASP A 286 -20.70 -26.90 7.15
N SER A 287 -20.67 -28.21 7.19
CA SER A 287 -19.94 -29.06 6.25
C SER A 287 -20.53 -29.04 4.82
N SER A 288 -21.66 -28.42 4.59
CA SER A 288 -22.23 -28.24 3.23
C SER A 288 -21.52 -27.13 2.44
N ILE A 289 -20.87 -26.21 3.12
CA ILE A 289 -20.09 -25.14 2.51
C ILE A 289 -18.90 -25.75 1.77
N ARG A 290 -18.57 -25.19 0.60
CA ARG A 290 -17.43 -25.64 -0.20
C ARG A 290 -16.39 -24.53 -0.34
N GLY A 291 -15.14 -24.87 -0.03
CA GLY A 291 -14.01 -24.00 -0.27
C GLY A 291 -13.67 -23.88 -1.75
N LYS A 292 -13.06 -22.77 -2.15
CA LYS A 292 -12.58 -22.59 -3.54
C LYS A 292 -11.43 -23.54 -3.83
N ARG A 293 -11.50 -24.16 -5.01
CA ARG A 293 -10.42 -25.00 -5.55
C ARG A 293 -9.77 -24.31 -6.73
N ILE A 294 -8.50 -24.65 -6.99
CA ILE A 294 -7.78 -24.16 -8.15
C ILE A 294 -8.46 -24.72 -9.39
N ALA A 295 -8.94 -23.82 -10.24
CA ALA A 295 -9.53 -24.20 -11.52
C ALA A 295 -8.44 -24.67 -12.49
N THR A 296 -8.82 -25.58 -13.37
CA THR A 296 -7.95 -25.96 -14.52
C THR A 296 -8.39 -25.17 -15.74
N ASP A 297 -7.42 -24.62 -16.47
CA ASP A 297 -7.66 -23.88 -17.71
C ASP A 297 -8.09 -24.83 -18.86
N ASN A 298 -8.64 -24.24 -19.90
CA ASN A 298 -9.00 -25.00 -21.08
C ASN A 298 -7.75 -25.48 -21.84
N ILE A 299 -7.82 -26.66 -22.41
CA ILE A 299 -6.77 -27.17 -23.31
C ILE A 299 -6.83 -26.40 -24.62
N ILE A 300 -5.71 -25.80 -25.02
CA ILE A 300 -5.53 -25.15 -26.31
C ILE A 300 -4.99 -26.21 -27.27
N GLU A 301 -5.66 -26.39 -28.41
CA GLU A 301 -5.33 -27.47 -29.35
C GLU A 301 -4.01 -27.22 -30.11
N ASP A 302 -3.72 -25.96 -30.42
CA ASP A 302 -2.51 -25.56 -31.13
C ASP A 302 -1.83 -24.36 -30.48
N GLY A 303 -0.51 -24.35 -30.45
CA GLY A 303 0.34 -23.27 -30.00
C GLY A 303 1.54 -23.14 -30.93
N PRO A 304 1.40 -22.38 -32.04
CA PRO A 304 2.39 -22.35 -33.10
C PRO A 304 3.75 -21.84 -32.66
N LEU A 305 3.78 -20.96 -31.66
CA LEU A 305 5.02 -20.43 -31.10
C LEU A 305 5.63 -21.43 -30.11
N GLN A 306 6.77 -22.03 -30.48
CA GLN A 306 7.49 -22.98 -29.63
C GLN A 306 8.56 -22.25 -28.81
N LEU A 307 8.47 -22.30 -27.49
CA LEU A 307 9.35 -21.57 -26.59
C LEU A 307 9.97 -22.49 -25.53
N GLY A 308 11.30 -22.57 -25.52
CA GLY A 308 12.08 -23.25 -24.47
C GLY A 308 12.64 -22.27 -23.42
N PHE A 309 12.19 -21.03 -23.43
CA PHE A 309 12.66 -19.99 -22.53
C PHE A 309 11.53 -19.05 -22.11
N GLY A 310 11.77 -18.30 -21.02
CA GLY A 310 10.87 -17.27 -20.52
C GLY A 310 11.66 -16.14 -19.89
N LEU A 311 11.00 -15.01 -19.65
CA LEU A 311 11.62 -13.87 -18.95
C LEU A 311 11.58 -14.14 -17.44
N THR A 312 12.69 -13.89 -16.77
CA THR A 312 12.75 -14.04 -15.31
C THR A 312 13.35 -12.80 -14.66
N TYR A 313 13.00 -12.59 -13.40
CA TYR A 313 13.47 -11.47 -12.59
C TYR A 313 14.13 -11.98 -11.32
N ARG A 314 15.15 -11.27 -10.88
CA ARG A 314 15.80 -11.44 -9.58
C ARG A 314 15.85 -10.08 -8.90
N HIS A 315 15.58 -10.06 -7.61
CA HIS A 315 15.66 -8.85 -6.82
C HIS A 315 16.45 -9.11 -5.56
N TYR A 316 17.29 -8.18 -5.23
CA TYR A 316 18.05 -8.16 -4.00
C TYR A 316 17.86 -6.80 -3.32
N GLU A 317 17.36 -6.82 -2.10
CA GLU A 317 17.19 -5.65 -1.23
C GLU A 317 17.34 -6.10 0.22
N ILE A 318 18.17 -5.40 0.98
CA ILE A 318 18.33 -5.62 2.42
C ILE A 318 18.22 -4.29 3.13
N ASP A 319 17.18 -4.16 3.93
CA ASP A 319 16.84 -2.98 4.71
C ASP A 319 17.55 -3.03 6.07
N LYS A 320 18.78 -2.51 6.18
CA LYS A 320 19.57 -2.51 7.42
C LYS A 320 19.63 -1.15 8.10
N ILE A 321 19.74 -0.10 7.33
CA ILE A 321 20.06 1.24 7.81
C ILE A 321 19.01 2.21 7.27
N ASN A 322 18.42 3.01 8.17
CA ASN A 322 17.51 4.09 7.83
C ASN A 322 18.26 5.43 7.91
N PRO A 323 18.94 5.87 6.82
CA PRO A 323 19.84 7.02 6.86
C PRO A 323 19.13 8.36 7.09
N GLN A 324 17.84 8.42 6.81
CA GLN A 324 17.04 9.64 6.93
C GLN A 324 16.13 9.63 8.17
N GLU A 325 16.20 8.60 9.01
CA GLU A 325 15.35 8.41 10.18
C GLU A 325 13.83 8.55 9.89
N SER A 326 13.47 8.41 8.60
CA SER A 326 12.10 8.60 8.12
C SER A 326 11.22 7.35 8.28
N GLY A 327 11.82 6.18 8.49
CA GLY A 327 11.15 4.87 8.44
C GLY A 327 10.75 4.41 7.04
N LEU A 328 10.98 5.22 5.99
CA LEU A 328 10.54 4.95 4.63
C LEU A 328 11.68 4.73 3.62
N ALA A 329 12.90 5.11 3.98
CA ALA A 329 14.09 4.95 3.15
C ALA A 329 15.11 4.11 3.91
N TRP A 330 15.30 2.88 3.47
CA TRP A 330 16.23 1.93 4.07
C TRP A 330 17.26 1.52 3.04
N GLY A 331 18.50 1.40 3.45
CA GLY A 331 19.59 0.95 2.60
C GLY A 331 20.42 -0.14 3.28
N ASN A 332 21.27 -0.80 2.50
CA ASN A 332 22.08 -1.90 2.99
C ASN A 332 23.45 -1.41 3.46
N GLN A 333 24.23 -0.77 2.59
CA GLN A 333 25.64 -0.48 2.77
C GLN A 333 25.99 0.93 2.32
N ILE A 334 26.79 1.65 3.14
CA ILE A 334 27.43 2.92 2.76
C ILE A 334 28.52 2.64 1.73
N ILE A 335 28.63 3.51 0.71
CA ILE A 335 29.73 3.53 -0.24
C ILE A 335 30.41 4.89 -0.13
N SER A 336 31.47 4.99 0.68
CA SER A 336 32.27 6.23 0.80
C SER A 336 32.97 6.57 -0.49
N THR A 337 33.31 7.83 -0.72
CA THR A 337 34.09 8.29 -1.90
C THR A 337 35.36 7.48 -2.05
N GLY A 338 35.60 6.94 -3.25
CA GLY A 338 36.74 6.07 -3.59
C GLY A 338 36.52 4.60 -3.20
N ALA A 339 35.48 4.25 -2.45
CA ALA A 339 35.19 2.87 -2.08
C ALA A 339 34.28 2.18 -3.10
N SER A 340 34.23 0.85 -3.02
CA SER A 340 33.34 0.01 -3.82
C SER A 340 32.56 -0.93 -2.93
N TYR A 341 31.31 -1.23 -3.37
CA TYR A 341 30.46 -2.27 -2.84
C TYR A 341 30.19 -3.31 -3.94
N ILE A 342 30.19 -4.59 -3.58
CA ILE A 342 29.90 -5.68 -4.51
C ILE A 342 28.57 -6.32 -4.10
N GLU A 343 27.62 -6.32 -5.02
CA GLU A 343 26.38 -7.07 -4.90
C GLU A 343 26.47 -8.35 -5.70
N GLU A 344 26.12 -9.46 -5.07
CA GLU A 344 26.17 -10.80 -5.65
C GLU A 344 24.77 -11.33 -5.90
N ILE A 345 24.50 -11.71 -7.14
CA ILE A 345 23.20 -12.24 -7.55
C ILE A 345 23.35 -13.56 -8.29
N GLU A 346 22.60 -14.59 -7.89
CA GLU A 346 22.64 -15.88 -8.54
C GLU A 346 21.64 -15.94 -9.70
N LEU A 347 22.11 -16.35 -10.88
CA LEU A 347 21.29 -16.53 -12.08
C LEU A 347 21.20 -18.00 -12.47
N ASP A 348 19.96 -18.48 -12.59
CA ASP A 348 19.64 -19.83 -13.01
C ASP A 348 19.45 -19.88 -14.51
N HIS A 349 20.15 -20.80 -15.18
CA HIS A 349 19.97 -21.15 -16.58
C HIS A 349 19.72 -19.97 -17.54
N PRO A 350 20.58 -18.92 -17.53
CA PRO A 350 20.41 -17.82 -18.48
C PRO A 350 20.54 -18.33 -19.92
N LEU A 351 19.63 -17.87 -20.77
CA LEU A 351 19.65 -18.22 -22.21
C LEU A 351 20.87 -17.60 -22.85
N GLN A 352 21.66 -18.45 -23.53
CA GLN A 352 22.92 -18.02 -24.16
C GLN A 352 22.68 -16.94 -25.23
N ASN A 353 23.65 -16.04 -25.36
CA ASN A 353 23.65 -14.96 -26.36
C ASN A 353 22.47 -13.99 -26.24
N THR A 354 21.86 -13.87 -25.04
CA THR A 354 20.83 -12.89 -24.78
C THR A 354 21.28 -11.88 -23.72
N SER A 355 21.01 -10.62 -23.97
CA SER A 355 21.29 -9.55 -23.02
C SER A 355 20.25 -9.54 -21.89
N GLY A 356 20.64 -8.98 -20.74
CA GLY A 356 19.77 -8.70 -19.63
C GLY A 356 19.60 -7.21 -19.38
N ASN A 357 18.72 -6.87 -18.45
CA ASN A 357 18.58 -5.52 -17.94
C ASN A 357 18.67 -5.52 -16.42
N ALA A 358 19.22 -4.46 -15.88
CA ALA A 358 19.28 -4.25 -14.45
C ALA A 358 18.77 -2.88 -14.08
N THR A 359 18.17 -2.77 -12.90
CA THR A 359 17.81 -1.51 -12.26
C THR A 359 18.33 -1.55 -10.84
N PHE A 360 18.98 -0.49 -10.40
CA PHE A 360 19.46 -0.38 -9.03
C PHE A 360 18.96 0.90 -8.36
N GLY A 361 18.89 0.86 -7.03
CA GLY A 361 18.55 1.98 -6.16
C GLY A 361 19.73 2.42 -5.31
N MET A 362 19.83 3.73 -5.11
CA MET A 362 20.76 4.38 -4.21
C MET A 362 20.03 5.42 -3.36
N ILE A 363 20.46 5.60 -2.12
CA ILE A 363 19.99 6.68 -1.25
C ILE A 363 21.13 7.65 -1.05
N GLY A 364 20.95 8.90 -1.47
CA GLY A 364 21.94 9.95 -1.28
C GLY A 364 22.11 10.24 0.20
N ASN A 365 23.36 10.34 0.65
CA ASN A 365 23.73 10.67 2.02
C ASN A 365 25.06 11.39 2.06
N GLU A 366 25.25 12.21 3.10
CA GLU A 366 26.46 13.00 3.34
C GLU A 366 27.03 12.69 4.72
N LYS A 367 28.33 12.83 4.89
CA LYS A 367 28.95 12.78 6.22
C LYS A 367 28.29 13.78 7.16
N LEU A 368 27.88 13.33 8.33
CA LEU A 368 27.12 14.10 9.34
C LEU A 368 27.78 15.42 9.79
N SER A 369 29.07 15.59 9.52
CA SER A 369 29.84 16.79 9.91
C SER A 369 29.67 18.00 8.98
N THR A 370 29.02 17.82 7.84
CA THR A 370 28.95 18.87 6.81
C THR A 370 27.50 19.09 6.39
N ARG A 371 26.91 20.19 6.83
CA ARG A 371 25.56 20.64 6.40
C ARG A 371 25.59 21.23 4.98
N TYR A 372 26.21 20.54 4.01
CA TYR A 372 26.24 21.01 2.64
C TYR A 372 25.01 20.49 1.89
N LYS A 373 24.20 21.40 1.41
CA LYS A 373 22.92 21.12 0.73
C LYS A 373 23.05 20.61 -0.73
N ASN A 374 24.27 20.46 -1.26
CA ASN A 374 24.50 20.17 -2.68
C ASN A 374 25.64 19.17 -2.89
N THR A 375 25.62 18.06 -2.19
CA THR A 375 26.60 16.99 -2.46
C THR A 375 26.24 16.28 -3.73
N ASN A 376 27.15 16.28 -4.68
CA ASN A 376 27.02 15.50 -5.91
C ASN A 376 27.55 14.10 -5.65
N HIS A 377 26.72 13.12 -5.97
CA HIS A 377 27.05 11.70 -5.94
C HIS A 377 27.33 11.22 -7.35
N ARG A 378 28.31 10.33 -7.50
CA ARG A 378 28.60 9.66 -8.76
C ARG A 378 28.95 8.19 -8.50
N ILE A 379 28.15 7.28 -9.03
CA ILE A 379 28.36 5.85 -8.91
C ILE A 379 28.62 5.27 -10.29
N ARG A 380 29.74 4.54 -10.41
CA ARG A 380 30.02 3.68 -11.55
C ARG A 380 29.63 2.24 -11.21
N VAL A 381 28.91 1.61 -12.13
CA VAL A 381 28.54 0.19 -12.05
C VAL A 381 29.38 -0.59 -13.04
N SER A 382 30.06 -1.62 -12.58
CA SER A 382 30.89 -2.47 -13.44
C SER A 382 30.70 -3.96 -13.11
N LYS A 383 31.00 -4.81 -14.09
CA LYS A 383 31.04 -6.27 -13.96
C LYS A 383 32.20 -6.81 -14.80
N ASP A 384 33.01 -7.69 -14.19
CA ASP A 384 34.16 -8.33 -14.84
C ASP A 384 35.07 -7.34 -15.59
N GLY A 385 35.28 -6.14 -15.02
CA GLY A 385 36.06 -5.05 -15.58
C GLY A 385 35.34 -4.18 -16.62
N ALA A 386 34.21 -4.59 -17.14
CA ALA A 386 33.41 -3.79 -18.06
C ALA A 386 32.59 -2.72 -17.31
N ASN A 387 32.58 -1.49 -17.82
CA ASN A 387 31.71 -0.42 -17.32
C ASN A 387 30.30 -0.57 -17.89
N LEU A 388 29.31 -0.74 -17.03
CA LEU A 388 27.90 -0.92 -17.42
C LEU A 388 27.09 0.38 -17.31
N SER A 389 27.39 1.22 -16.31
CA SER A 389 26.65 2.46 -16.08
C SER A 389 27.45 3.46 -15.26
N ASN A 390 27.19 4.74 -15.52
CA ASN A 390 27.64 5.86 -14.67
C ASN A 390 26.44 6.74 -14.35
N VAL A 391 26.16 6.93 -13.06
CA VAL A 391 25.02 7.69 -12.60
C VAL A 391 25.46 8.79 -11.67
N SER A 392 24.97 10.00 -11.92
CA SER A 392 25.23 11.16 -11.06
C SER A 392 23.90 11.78 -10.61
N TRP A 393 23.85 12.24 -9.37
CA TRP A 393 22.72 12.98 -8.83
C TRP A 393 23.19 13.88 -7.70
N SER A 394 22.35 14.84 -7.32
CA SER A 394 22.61 15.76 -6.21
C SER A 394 21.60 15.53 -5.09
N ASN A 395 22.00 15.87 -3.87
CA ASN A 395 21.18 15.82 -2.65
C ASN A 395 20.96 14.42 -2.05
N ILE A 396 20.34 14.41 -0.87
CA ILE A 396 20.04 13.24 -0.04
C ILE A 396 18.80 12.46 -0.49
N GLY A 397 18.42 12.57 -1.77
CA GLY A 397 17.26 11.86 -2.31
C GLY A 397 17.57 10.44 -2.77
N MET A 398 16.51 9.67 -2.98
CA MET A 398 16.60 8.36 -3.62
C MET A 398 16.87 8.52 -5.12
N LYS A 399 17.74 7.69 -5.66
CA LYS A 399 18.06 7.63 -7.09
C LYS A 399 17.96 6.20 -7.59
N SER A 400 17.13 5.98 -8.59
CA SER A 400 17.09 4.73 -9.34
C SER A 400 17.64 4.95 -10.75
N SER A 401 18.31 3.94 -11.29
CA SER A 401 18.84 3.94 -12.65
C SER A 401 18.88 2.55 -13.24
N SER A 402 18.70 2.44 -14.55
CA SER A 402 18.70 1.17 -15.27
C SER A 402 19.84 1.12 -16.29
N PHE A 403 20.32 -0.09 -16.57
CA PHE A 403 21.33 -0.36 -17.57
C PHE A 403 21.14 -1.73 -18.21
N SER A 404 21.64 -1.92 -19.41
CA SER A 404 21.68 -3.22 -20.08
C SER A 404 22.95 -3.98 -19.70
N ILE A 405 22.83 -5.31 -19.59
CA ILE A 405 23.93 -6.23 -19.34
C ILE A 405 24.19 -6.96 -20.65
N PRO A 406 25.36 -6.79 -21.28
CA PRO A 406 25.74 -7.55 -22.47
C PRO A 406 25.68 -9.06 -22.24
N SER A 407 25.34 -9.79 -23.29
CA SER A 407 25.15 -11.25 -23.21
C SER A 407 26.37 -12.01 -22.69
N GLU A 408 27.57 -11.56 -23.05
CA GLU A 408 28.84 -12.14 -22.62
C GLU A 408 29.12 -11.97 -21.12
N LEU A 409 28.43 -11.05 -20.47
CA LEU A 409 28.54 -10.78 -19.04
C LEU A 409 27.45 -11.46 -18.21
N ILE A 410 26.51 -12.17 -18.85
CA ILE A 410 25.49 -12.94 -18.15
C ILE A 410 25.94 -14.38 -18.03
N GLN A 411 26.12 -14.88 -16.80
CA GLN A 411 26.65 -16.20 -16.54
C GLN A 411 25.72 -16.98 -15.61
N LYS A 412 25.66 -18.29 -15.78
CA LYS A 412 25.00 -19.18 -14.83
C LYS A 412 25.75 -19.14 -13.50
N GLY A 413 25.00 -19.13 -12.39
CA GLY A 413 25.54 -19.03 -11.04
C GLY A 413 25.76 -17.60 -10.59
N LEU A 414 26.79 -17.36 -9.78
CA LEU A 414 27.01 -16.12 -9.09
C LEU A 414 27.54 -15.02 -10.01
N ASN A 415 26.80 -13.91 -10.09
CA ASN A 415 27.17 -12.73 -10.85
C ASN A 415 27.44 -11.59 -9.88
N LYS A 416 28.61 -10.95 -10.02
CA LYS A 416 29.11 -9.88 -9.14
C LYS A 416 29.03 -8.53 -9.83
N PHE A 417 28.25 -7.61 -9.27
CA PHE A 417 28.15 -6.24 -9.72
C PHE A 417 28.87 -5.32 -8.73
N MET A 418 29.81 -4.53 -9.22
CA MET A 418 30.58 -3.62 -8.39
C MET A 418 30.10 -2.19 -8.57
N PHE A 419 29.72 -1.57 -7.46
CA PHE A 419 29.28 -0.18 -7.37
C PHE A 419 30.39 0.65 -6.74
N THR A 420 31.03 1.52 -7.52
CA THR A 420 32.15 2.35 -7.07
C THR A 420 31.71 3.80 -6.95
N ASN A 421 31.96 4.41 -5.81
CA ASN A 421 31.69 5.82 -5.60
C ASN A 421 32.87 6.66 -6.15
N GLU A 422 32.68 7.24 -7.33
CA GLU A 422 33.63 8.11 -8.02
C GLU A 422 33.29 9.60 -7.87
N SER A 423 32.60 9.98 -6.80
CA SER A 423 32.27 11.36 -6.52
C SER A 423 33.53 12.20 -6.26
N GLU A 424 33.57 13.40 -6.78
CA GLU A 424 34.63 14.35 -6.48
C GLU A 424 34.54 14.89 -5.04
N ASN A 425 33.36 14.90 -4.48
CA ASN A 425 33.09 15.34 -3.12
C ASN A 425 33.40 14.24 -2.11
N ILE A 426 34.38 14.43 -1.29
CA ILE A 426 34.84 13.51 -0.23
C ILE A 426 33.76 13.23 0.85
N ASN A 427 32.71 14.04 0.91
CA ASN A 427 31.59 13.87 1.83
C ASN A 427 30.47 13.02 1.25
N SER A 428 30.58 12.57 0.00
CA SER A 428 29.58 11.69 -0.62
C SER A 428 29.62 10.30 0.02
N GLU A 429 28.53 9.89 0.66
CA GLU A 429 28.38 8.59 1.31
C GLU A 429 26.99 7.97 1.00
N PRO A 430 26.64 7.78 -0.29
CA PRO A 430 25.36 7.18 -0.62
C PRO A 430 25.27 5.73 -0.12
N PHE A 431 24.05 5.29 0.18
CA PHE A 431 23.75 3.90 0.51
C PHE A 431 23.31 3.15 -0.73
N PHE A 432 23.78 1.94 -0.88
CA PHE A 432 23.17 0.97 -1.78
C PHE A 432 21.81 0.54 -1.21
N ASP A 433 20.78 0.53 -2.05
CA ASP A 433 19.41 0.20 -1.68
C ASP A 433 19.06 -1.19 -2.24
N PHE A 434 18.88 -1.30 -3.55
CA PHE A 434 18.50 -2.55 -4.20
C PHE A 434 19.17 -2.77 -5.57
N LEU A 435 19.13 -4.03 -6.03
CA LEU A 435 19.44 -4.44 -7.41
C LEU A 435 18.34 -5.38 -7.92
N THR A 436 17.72 -5.03 -9.04
CA THR A 436 16.78 -5.89 -9.77
C THR A 436 17.36 -6.24 -11.12
N LEU A 437 17.38 -7.53 -11.46
CA LEU A 437 17.77 -8.03 -12.78
C LEU A 437 16.59 -8.66 -13.49
N SER A 438 16.58 -8.52 -14.82
CA SER A 438 15.74 -9.32 -15.72
C SER A 438 16.57 -9.92 -16.82
N TYR A 439 16.33 -11.18 -17.13
CA TYR A 439 17.03 -11.93 -18.16
C TYR A 439 16.15 -13.04 -18.76
N GLN A 440 16.46 -13.49 -19.96
CA GLN A 440 15.83 -14.67 -20.52
C GLN A 440 16.45 -15.92 -19.91
N ARG A 441 15.61 -16.82 -19.43
CA ARG A 441 15.98 -18.06 -18.79
C ARG A 441 15.54 -19.25 -19.64
N GLU A 442 16.40 -20.24 -19.82
CA GLU A 442 16.00 -21.56 -20.32
C GLU A 442 15.06 -22.24 -19.33
N LEU A 443 14.00 -22.85 -19.81
CA LEU A 443 13.02 -23.55 -18.98
C LEU A 443 13.50 -24.97 -18.65
N ILE A 444 14.46 -25.03 -17.75
CA ILE A 444 15.01 -26.27 -17.19
C ILE A 444 14.61 -26.33 -15.71
N TYR A 445 13.98 -27.43 -15.31
CA TYR A 445 13.55 -27.65 -13.94
C TYR A 445 14.71 -28.11 -13.06
N ASN A 446 15.05 -27.30 -12.06
CA ASN A 446 16.04 -27.59 -11.02
C ASN A 446 15.52 -27.29 -9.59
N GLY A 447 14.21 -27.12 -9.45
CA GLY A 447 13.49 -26.69 -8.26
C GLY A 447 12.30 -25.83 -8.67
N THR A 448 11.44 -25.43 -7.75
CA THR A 448 10.33 -24.52 -8.03
C THR A 448 10.87 -23.21 -8.60
N PHE A 449 10.29 -22.73 -9.68
CA PHE A 449 10.66 -21.46 -10.29
C PHE A 449 9.49 -20.76 -10.96
N GLU A 450 9.64 -19.45 -11.11
CA GLU A 450 8.70 -18.61 -11.81
C GLU A 450 9.32 -18.01 -13.07
N PHE A 451 8.49 -17.77 -14.07
CA PHE A 451 8.85 -17.01 -15.25
C PHE A 451 7.67 -16.22 -15.80
N PHE A 452 7.97 -15.25 -16.63
CA PHE A 452 6.99 -14.43 -17.32
C PHE A 452 7.02 -14.74 -18.83
N SER A 453 5.86 -14.65 -19.46
CA SER A 453 5.79 -14.70 -20.91
C SER A 453 6.55 -13.52 -21.54
N THR A 454 6.93 -13.67 -22.81
CA THR A 454 7.32 -12.53 -23.62
C THR A 454 6.07 -11.78 -24.11
N LEU A 455 6.20 -10.50 -24.47
CA LEU A 455 5.11 -9.66 -25.00
C LEU A 455 4.73 -10.02 -26.45
N GLN A 456 4.54 -11.28 -26.75
CA GLN A 456 4.15 -11.73 -28.10
C GLN A 456 2.67 -12.09 -28.10
N SER A 457 1.93 -11.50 -29.03
CA SER A 457 0.49 -11.73 -29.20
C SER A 457 0.23 -12.99 -30.02
N SER A 458 0.52 -14.17 -29.51
CA SER A 458 0.14 -15.43 -30.14
C SER A 458 0.06 -16.56 -29.13
N ASP A 459 -0.71 -17.58 -29.46
CA ASP A 459 -0.72 -18.81 -28.69
C ASP A 459 0.67 -19.44 -28.70
N ALA A 460 1.14 -19.85 -27.53
CA ALA A 460 2.48 -20.39 -27.35
C ALA A 460 2.44 -21.78 -26.72
N THR A 461 3.34 -22.65 -27.20
CA THR A 461 3.69 -23.90 -26.54
C THR A 461 5.00 -23.71 -25.81
N TYR A 462 4.97 -23.79 -24.50
CA TYR A 462 6.18 -23.80 -23.68
C TYR A 462 6.67 -25.22 -23.47
N ASN A 463 7.98 -25.42 -23.64
CA ASN A 463 8.67 -26.68 -23.40
C ASN A 463 9.61 -26.55 -22.21
N ILE A 464 9.36 -27.31 -21.15
CA ILE A 464 10.16 -27.34 -19.94
C ILE A 464 10.90 -28.66 -19.84
N ALA A 465 12.22 -28.62 -19.76
CA ALA A 465 13.02 -29.80 -19.52
C ALA A 465 12.79 -30.32 -18.10
N GLY A 466 12.01 -31.39 -17.96
CA GLY A 466 11.65 -32.00 -16.67
C GLY A 466 10.38 -32.83 -16.81
N LYS A 467 10.22 -33.83 -15.92
CA LYS A 467 9.06 -34.72 -15.86
C LYS A 467 8.22 -34.45 -14.62
N ASP A 468 6.95 -34.80 -14.68
CA ASP A 468 5.99 -34.73 -13.57
C ASP A 468 5.87 -33.34 -12.98
N LEU A 469 5.89 -32.33 -13.86
CA LEU A 469 5.78 -30.92 -13.46
C LEU A 469 4.31 -30.49 -13.45
N ILE A 470 4.01 -29.62 -12.50
CA ILE A 470 2.76 -28.88 -12.40
C ILE A 470 3.04 -27.44 -12.81
N VAL A 471 2.17 -26.86 -13.61
CA VAL A 471 2.27 -25.48 -14.08
C VAL A 471 1.03 -24.72 -13.68
N TRP A 472 1.19 -23.64 -12.94
CA TRP A 472 0.08 -22.73 -12.65
C TRP A 472 0.33 -21.36 -13.26
N ASN A 473 -0.71 -20.79 -13.85
CA ASN A 473 -0.76 -19.39 -14.21
C ASN A 473 -1.13 -18.56 -12.97
N ILE A 474 -0.22 -17.71 -12.54
CA ILE A 474 -0.34 -16.87 -11.34
C ILE A 474 -0.39 -15.37 -11.68
N SER A 475 -0.71 -15.02 -12.92
CA SER A 475 -0.81 -13.62 -13.39
C SER A 475 -1.86 -12.83 -12.64
N LYS A 476 -2.97 -13.47 -12.26
CA LYS A 476 -4.03 -12.86 -11.45
C LYS A 476 -3.77 -13.09 -9.98
N LYS A 477 -3.55 -12.00 -9.27
CA LYS A 477 -3.33 -11.99 -7.82
C LYS A 477 -4.41 -12.80 -7.10
N TYR A 478 -4.01 -13.77 -6.27
CA TYR A 478 -4.90 -14.65 -5.50
C TYR A 478 -5.90 -15.50 -6.31
N LYS A 479 -5.66 -15.70 -7.59
CA LYS A 479 -6.48 -16.57 -8.47
C LYS A 479 -5.59 -17.43 -9.38
N PRO A 480 -4.74 -18.29 -8.81
CA PRO A 480 -3.96 -19.21 -9.62
C PRO A 480 -4.88 -20.15 -10.40
N VAL A 481 -4.44 -20.53 -11.59
CA VAL A 481 -5.14 -21.45 -12.48
C VAL A 481 -4.17 -22.55 -12.90
N ASN A 482 -4.55 -23.80 -12.76
CA ASN A 482 -3.77 -24.94 -13.21
C ASN A 482 -3.80 -25.02 -14.74
N ILE A 483 -2.63 -25.10 -15.36
CA ILE A 483 -2.51 -25.25 -16.81
C ILE A 483 -2.35 -26.74 -17.13
N PRO A 484 -3.19 -27.30 -17.99
CA PRO A 484 -3.03 -28.68 -18.44
C PRO A 484 -1.66 -28.91 -19.11
N VAL A 485 -0.94 -29.89 -18.63
CA VAL A 485 0.35 -30.25 -19.22
C VAL A 485 0.22 -31.49 -20.10
N LEU A 486 0.88 -31.44 -21.24
CA LEU A 486 1.02 -32.56 -22.18
C LEU A 486 2.39 -33.17 -21.89
N SER A 487 2.43 -34.38 -21.36
CA SER A 487 3.68 -34.98 -20.90
C SER A 487 4.14 -36.10 -21.82
N SER A 488 5.43 -36.08 -22.09
CA SER A 488 6.24 -37.22 -22.52
C SER A 488 7.53 -37.19 -21.71
N ASP A 489 8.69 -37.16 -22.34
CA ASP A 489 9.99 -37.00 -21.67
C ASP A 489 10.26 -35.60 -21.12
N ASN A 490 9.58 -34.58 -21.65
CA ASN A 490 9.56 -33.19 -21.15
C ASN A 490 8.13 -32.76 -20.86
N THR A 491 7.96 -31.73 -20.10
CA THR A 491 6.65 -31.11 -19.82
C THR A 491 6.35 -30.03 -20.85
N TYR A 492 5.26 -30.18 -21.57
CA TYR A 492 4.75 -29.20 -22.54
C TYR A 492 3.43 -28.65 -22.04
N PHE A 493 3.22 -27.36 -22.21
CA PHE A 493 1.92 -26.76 -21.99
C PHE A 493 1.66 -25.65 -23.01
N ARG A 494 0.39 -25.38 -23.25
CA ARG A 494 -0.07 -24.40 -24.23
C ARG A 494 -0.87 -23.31 -23.55
N VAL A 495 -0.62 -22.06 -23.93
CA VAL A 495 -1.31 -20.89 -23.38
C VAL A 495 -1.64 -19.92 -24.50
N SER A 496 -2.81 -19.28 -24.38
CA SER A 496 -3.14 -18.10 -25.17
C SER A 496 -2.57 -16.88 -24.51
N ILE A 497 -1.74 -16.14 -25.23
CA ILE A 497 -1.16 -14.88 -24.78
C ILE A 497 -1.89 -13.75 -25.51
N PRO A 498 -2.83 -13.06 -24.84
CA PRO A 498 -3.51 -11.92 -25.44
C PRO A 498 -2.50 -10.83 -25.84
N PRO A 499 -2.81 -10.03 -26.88
CA PRO A 499 -1.96 -8.91 -27.26
C PRO A 499 -1.61 -8.02 -26.08
N ASP A 500 -0.35 -7.58 -26.04
CA ASP A 500 0.15 -6.64 -25.04
C ASP A 500 -0.12 -7.04 -23.58
N THR A 501 -0.12 -8.37 -23.28
CA THR A 501 -0.28 -8.87 -21.91
C THR A 501 0.90 -9.73 -21.51
N LEU A 502 1.40 -9.48 -20.30
CA LEU A 502 2.33 -10.39 -19.65
C LEU A 502 1.56 -11.42 -18.83
N GLN A 503 2.02 -12.67 -18.92
CA GLN A 503 1.56 -13.75 -18.04
C GLN A 503 2.70 -14.20 -17.13
N ARG A 504 2.37 -14.62 -15.91
CA ARG A 504 3.32 -15.15 -14.92
C ARG A 504 2.96 -16.60 -14.62
N PHE A 505 3.96 -17.46 -14.68
CA PHE A 505 3.81 -18.89 -14.43
C PHE A 505 4.71 -19.34 -13.30
N VAL A 506 4.24 -20.30 -12.51
CA VAL A 506 5.06 -21.04 -11.55
C VAL A 506 5.09 -22.51 -11.97
N VAL A 507 6.29 -23.10 -11.90
CA VAL A 507 6.57 -24.49 -12.26
C VAL A 507 7.11 -25.22 -11.04
N PHE A 508 6.49 -26.32 -10.65
CA PHE A 508 6.87 -27.07 -9.47
C PHE A 508 6.57 -28.56 -9.57
N LYS A 509 7.05 -29.35 -8.62
CA LYS A 509 6.66 -30.75 -8.41
C LYS A 509 5.92 -30.88 -7.08
N SER A 510 4.91 -31.74 -7.03
CA SER A 510 4.18 -32.03 -5.79
C SER A 510 5.08 -32.57 -4.66
N SER A 511 6.17 -33.25 -5.03
CA SER A 511 7.17 -33.77 -4.08
C SER A 511 8.12 -32.70 -3.51
N ASN A 512 8.16 -31.49 -4.11
CA ASN A 512 9.11 -30.43 -3.75
C ASN A 512 8.40 -29.11 -3.42
N ILE A 513 7.36 -29.20 -2.60
CA ILE A 513 6.60 -28.05 -2.14
C ILE A 513 7.05 -27.68 -0.73
N GLU A 514 7.25 -26.39 -0.47
CA GLU A 514 7.63 -25.89 0.85
C GLU A 514 6.51 -26.13 1.88
N LYS A 515 6.87 -26.66 3.05
CA LYS A 515 5.90 -26.98 4.09
C LYS A 515 5.66 -25.78 5.02
N VAL A 516 4.42 -25.60 5.39
CA VAL A 516 4.06 -24.75 6.53
C VAL A 516 4.33 -25.57 7.80
N GLU A 517 5.21 -25.06 8.67
CA GLU A 517 5.69 -25.82 9.85
C GLU A 517 4.85 -25.55 11.10
N ASP A 518 4.21 -24.39 11.21
CA ASP A 518 3.46 -24.02 12.40
C ASP A 518 2.09 -23.45 12.08
N LEU A 519 1.10 -23.88 12.88
CA LEU A 519 -0.28 -23.46 12.80
C LEU A 519 -0.77 -23.05 14.20
N SER A 520 -1.50 -21.95 14.26
CA SER A 520 -2.15 -21.47 15.49
C SER A 520 -3.66 -21.56 15.37
N ILE A 521 -4.33 -22.29 16.24
CA ILE A 521 -5.79 -22.37 16.28
C ILE A 521 -6.33 -21.19 17.07
N ILE A 522 -7.28 -20.48 16.48
CA ILE A 522 -7.97 -19.34 17.09
C ILE A 522 -9.43 -19.72 17.27
N ASN A 523 -9.79 -20.02 18.51
CA ASN A 523 -11.19 -20.29 18.89
C ASN A 523 -11.98 -18.96 18.94
N ASP A 524 -13.26 -19.03 18.63
CA ASP A 524 -14.22 -17.91 18.76
C ASP A 524 -13.79 -16.61 18.04
N LYS A 525 -13.12 -16.75 16.91
CA LYS A 525 -12.68 -15.61 16.12
C LYS A 525 -13.86 -14.79 15.60
N LYS A 526 -13.91 -13.54 16.00
CA LYS A 526 -14.86 -12.54 15.47
C LYS A 526 -14.12 -11.53 14.61
N TRP A 527 -14.69 -11.20 13.46
CA TRP A 527 -14.05 -10.31 12.48
C TRP A 527 -14.59 -8.87 12.48
N ASP A 528 -15.70 -8.61 13.20
CA ASP A 528 -16.36 -7.31 13.21
C ASP A 528 -16.53 -6.75 14.64
N ILE A 529 -15.49 -6.91 15.48
CA ILE A 529 -15.50 -6.42 16.86
C ILE A 529 -15.45 -4.88 16.88
N LEU A 530 -14.52 -4.31 16.15
CA LEU A 530 -14.28 -2.86 16.13
C LEU A 530 -15.20 -2.14 15.13
N ARG A 531 -15.51 -2.77 14.01
CA ARG A 531 -16.36 -2.20 12.95
C ARG A 531 -17.86 -2.39 13.17
N SER A 532 -18.25 -3.04 14.25
CA SER A 532 -19.66 -3.24 14.59
C SER A 532 -20.40 -1.90 14.64
N LYS A 533 -21.59 -1.85 14.03
CA LYS A 533 -22.47 -0.67 14.04
C LYS A 533 -22.90 -0.28 15.46
N ASN A 534 -22.84 -1.21 16.39
CA ASN A 534 -23.22 -1.01 17.78
C ASN A 534 -22.11 -0.31 18.59
N ASN A 535 -20.91 -0.19 18.02
CA ASN A 535 -19.82 0.51 18.66
C ASN A 535 -20.04 2.03 18.60
N SER A 536 -20.11 2.63 19.76
CA SER A 536 -20.10 4.08 19.94
C SER A 536 -19.21 4.38 21.13
N ALA A 537 -18.28 5.32 20.97
CA ALA A 537 -17.41 5.72 22.05
C ALA A 537 -16.95 7.17 21.87
N ASP A 538 -16.87 7.90 23.00
CA ASP A 538 -16.27 9.24 23.05
C ASP A 538 -14.76 9.17 23.13
N HIS A 539 -14.22 8.08 23.68
CA HIS A 539 -12.79 7.83 23.81
C HIS A 539 -12.43 6.44 23.31
N ILE A 540 -11.36 6.37 22.52
CA ILE A 540 -10.77 5.11 22.08
C ILE A 540 -9.38 5.01 22.67
N ILE A 541 -9.12 3.91 23.37
CA ILE A 541 -7.79 3.59 23.90
C ILE A 541 -7.25 2.43 23.06
N ILE A 542 -6.06 2.59 22.50
CA ILE A 542 -5.39 1.61 21.65
C ILE A 542 -4.18 1.08 22.39
N GLY A 543 -4.01 -0.25 22.41
CA GLY A 543 -2.86 -0.90 23.02
C GLY A 543 -2.82 -2.40 22.77
N PRO A 544 -1.74 -3.09 23.19
CA PRO A 544 -1.64 -4.55 23.17
C PRO A 544 -2.73 -5.21 24.01
N GLU A 545 -3.25 -6.37 23.62
CA GLU A 545 -4.29 -7.08 24.39
C GLU A 545 -3.89 -7.30 25.85
N ALA A 546 -2.60 -7.54 26.12
CA ALA A 546 -2.06 -7.71 27.47
C ALA A 546 -2.30 -6.51 28.42
N PHE A 547 -2.58 -5.31 27.90
CA PHE A 547 -2.82 -4.13 28.72
C PHE A 547 -4.30 -3.85 28.99
N LYS A 548 -5.20 -4.63 28.42
CA LYS A 548 -6.64 -4.45 28.52
C LYS A 548 -7.13 -4.31 29.96
N ASP A 549 -6.72 -5.23 30.83
CA ASP A 549 -7.12 -5.23 32.24
C ASP A 549 -6.56 -4.01 33.01
N ALA A 550 -5.32 -3.63 32.72
CA ALA A 550 -4.72 -2.45 33.35
C ALA A 550 -5.42 -1.14 32.97
N VAL A 551 -6.01 -1.10 31.77
CA VAL A 551 -6.71 0.09 31.25
C VAL A 551 -8.14 0.21 31.76
N ASN A 552 -8.72 -0.84 32.33
CA ASN A 552 -10.12 -0.83 32.79
C ASN A 552 -10.46 0.34 33.75
N ARG A 553 -9.54 0.74 34.61
CA ARG A 553 -9.73 1.89 35.50
C ARG A 553 -9.92 3.20 34.71
N LEU A 554 -9.14 3.39 33.63
CA LEU A 554 -9.23 4.56 32.76
C LEU A 554 -10.50 4.52 31.92
N LEU A 555 -10.88 3.37 31.37
CA LEU A 555 -12.12 3.17 30.64
C LEU A 555 -13.33 3.55 31.51
N ASN A 556 -13.40 3.04 32.73
CA ASN A 556 -14.48 3.32 33.68
C ASN A 556 -14.53 4.80 34.08
N HIS A 557 -13.36 5.44 34.24
CA HIS A 557 -13.29 6.86 34.59
C HIS A 557 -13.76 7.76 33.45
N ARG A 558 -13.51 7.38 32.20
CA ARG A 558 -13.87 8.17 31.01
C ARG A 558 -15.31 7.96 30.55
N GLY A 559 -16.01 6.95 31.05
CA GLY A 559 -17.37 6.63 30.64
C GLY A 559 -17.44 5.95 29.27
N GLU A 560 -18.14 6.53 28.31
CA GLU A 560 -18.31 5.94 26.96
C GLU A 560 -16.97 5.76 26.23
N SER A 561 -16.25 4.72 26.59
CA SER A 561 -14.90 4.40 26.11
C SER A 561 -14.79 2.99 25.60
N ILE A 562 -13.97 2.77 24.58
CA ILE A 562 -13.69 1.45 24.03
C ILE A 562 -12.18 1.18 24.01
N TYR A 563 -11.81 -0.05 24.36
CA TYR A 563 -10.45 -0.55 24.15
C TYR A 563 -10.36 -1.26 22.82
N ALA A 564 -9.50 -0.76 21.93
CA ALA A 564 -9.17 -1.40 20.66
C ALA A 564 -7.79 -2.05 20.78
N SER A 565 -7.73 -3.37 20.88
CA SER A 565 -6.44 -4.06 20.89
C SER A 565 -5.79 -3.98 19.52
N LEU A 566 -4.45 -3.88 19.51
CA LEU A 566 -3.67 -3.87 18.26
C LEU A 566 -3.94 -5.13 17.43
N GLU A 567 -4.12 -6.27 18.07
CA GLU A 567 -4.45 -7.51 17.39
C GLU A 567 -5.80 -7.42 16.66
N ASN A 568 -6.83 -6.89 17.31
CA ASN A 568 -8.13 -6.71 16.66
C ASN A 568 -8.06 -5.68 15.52
N ILE A 569 -7.27 -4.62 15.69
CA ILE A 569 -7.04 -3.64 14.63
C ILE A 569 -6.40 -4.33 13.41
N TYR A 570 -5.30 -5.06 13.60
CA TYR A 570 -4.65 -5.76 12.50
C TYR A 570 -5.55 -6.81 11.86
N ASN A 571 -6.27 -7.59 12.66
CA ASN A 571 -7.17 -8.60 12.13
C ASN A 571 -8.29 -8.01 11.26
N GLU A 572 -8.94 -6.94 11.71
CA GLU A 572 -10.11 -6.38 11.04
C GLU A 572 -9.76 -5.44 9.89
N PHE A 573 -8.63 -4.76 9.94
CA PHE A 573 -8.26 -3.76 8.94
C PHE A 573 -7.17 -4.21 7.97
N SER A 574 -6.35 -5.19 8.33
CA SER A 574 -5.27 -5.71 7.47
C SER A 574 -5.17 -7.24 7.42
N GLY A 575 -6.21 -7.96 7.87
CA GLY A 575 -6.26 -9.42 7.83
C GLY A 575 -5.18 -10.11 8.69
N GLY A 576 -4.73 -9.45 9.75
CA GLY A 576 -3.71 -9.93 10.68
C GLY A 576 -2.30 -9.38 10.43
N ASN A 577 -2.05 -8.76 9.29
CA ASN A 577 -0.75 -8.16 9.00
C ASN A 577 -0.51 -6.92 9.86
N LYS A 578 0.72 -6.72 10.33
CA LYS A 578 1.11 -5.51 11.08
C LYS A 578 1.28 -4.31 10.14
N ASP A 579 0.21 -3.93 9.53
CA ASP A 579 0.14 -2.88 8.52
C ASP A 579 -0.34 -1.55 9.16
N PRO A 580 0.23 -0.39 8.82
CA PRO A 580 -0.14 0.89 9.40
C PRO A 580 -1.51 1.44 8.96
N ILE A 581 -2.22 0.80 8.03
CA ILE A 581 -3.57 1.21 7.61
C ILE A 581 -4.62 0.96 8.65
#